data_e114e374e2f3719be215059b72fecdb3
#
_entry.id   e114e374e2f3719be215059b72fecdb3
#
_cell.length_a   1.000
_cell.length_b   1.000
_cell.length_c   1.000
_cell.angle_alpha   90.00
_cell.angle_beta   90.00
_cell.angle_gamma   90.00
#
_symmetry.space_group_name_H-M   'P 1'
#
loop_
_entity.id
_entity.type
_entity.pdbx_description
1 polymer ?
#
loop_
_entity_poly.entity_id
_entity_poly.type
_entity_poly.pdbx_seq_one_letter_code
_entity_poly.pdbx_strand_id
1 'polypeptide(L)'
;EADTGGIMPPDEGEQMAGKTLKQRIGVDLGRRLPLEDGIRWAAENDVCVIDAQTDIAPNALETFDDARCAGVRELLEGSGIDFGLHTLSGVNVAEISPFCRDAVDSYMKAYIDLAPKLGAKWIVVHGGYHFTACRTIRMQAAIDRLKRVADYAARRDVLLLLENLNWEPVLAEVNYMPVTPAECMHFFREIDNPALRWSFTANHAHFLPGVGIDKFVDAMDFSLCHEVRLADNNGSYEIHQKPGEGTIDFGAMFRKIEGTGYTGHYTNGFGSIDDMLAGRDYMVERAKEAGVKVD
;
A
#
# COMPACT_ATOMS: atom_id res chain seq x y z
N GLU A 1 -8.51 38.08 -3.28
CA GLU A 1 -8.19 37.04 -4.28
C GLU A 1 -6.90 36.37 -3.81
N ALA A 2 -7.03 35.26 -3.10
CA ALA A 2 -5.90 34.41 -2.73
C ALA A 2 -5.67 33.44 -3.88
N ASP A 3 -4.48 33.53 -4.46
CA ASP A 3 -3.97 32.62 -5.47
C ASP A 3 -4.00 31.18 -4.90
N THR A 4 -4.99 30.40 -5.27
CA THR A 4 -5.02 28.95 -5.03
C THR A 4 -4.14 28.29 -6.09
N GLY A 5 -2.82 28.46 -5.96
CA GLY A 5 -1.87 27.66 -6.69
C GLY A 5 -2.10 26.20 -6.35
N GLY A 6 -2.92 25.51 -7.14
CA GLY A 6 -3.13 24.07 -7.05
C GLY A 6 -1.78 23.41 -7.29
N ILE A 7 -1.21 22.84 -6.24
CA ILE A 7 -0.06 21.94 -6.33
C ILE A 7 -0.57 20.75 -7.12
N MET A 8 -0.13 20.61 -8.36
CA MET A 8 -0.31 19.39 -9.13
C MET A 8 0.46 18.29 -8.38
N PRO A 9 -0.13 17.11 -8.15
CA PRO A 9 0.64 15.97 -7.66
C PRO A 9 1.81 15.74 -8.63
N PRO A 10 2.96 15.24 -8.15
CA PRO A 10 4.08 14.91 -9.02
C PRO A 10 3.59 14.05 -10.17
N ASP A 11 4.07 14.32 -11.37
CA ASP A 11 3.63 13.69 -12.62
C ASP A 11 3.72 12.16 -12.47
N GLU A 12 2.56 11.50 -12.42
CA GLU A 12 2.42 10.08 -12.08
C GLU A 12 3.15 9.16 -13.09
N GLY A 13 3.53 9.67 -14.25
CA GLY A 13 4.27 8.96 -15.30
C GLY A 13 5.78 8.88 -15.10
N GLU A 14 6.39 9.69 -14.22
CA GLU A 14 7.85 9.74 -14.08
C GLU A 14 8.42 8.82 -12.98
N GLN A 15 7.64 8.39 -11.99
CA GLN A 15 8.17 7.73 -10.79
C GLN A 15 8.96 6.45 -11.05
N MET A 16 8.53 5.62 -12.01
CA MET A 16 9.19 4.37 -12.38
C MET A 16 9.61 4.33 -13.86
N ALA A 17 9.54 5.45 -14.57
CA ALA A 17 9.95 5.54 -15.96
C ALA A 17 11.42 5.14 -16.12
N GLY A 18 11.66 4.14 -16.98
CA GLY A 18 13.01 3.63 -17.24
C GLY A 18 13.52 2.57 -16.25
N LYS A 19 12.77 2.22 -15.20
CA LYS A 19 13.10 1.08 -14.33
C LYS A 19 12.58 -0.23 -14.95
N THR A 20 13.38 -1.29 -14.83
CA THR A 20 12.99 -2.66 -15.20
C THR A 20 11.90 -3.18 -14.27
N LEU A 21 11.15 -4.22 -14.67
CA LEU A 21 10.16 -4.84 -13.80
C LEU A 21 10.78 -5.29 -12.47
N LYS A 22 12.00 -5.83 -12.49
CA LYS A 22 12.74 -6.23 -11.28
C LYS A 22 12.96 -5.06 -10.33
N GLN A 23 13.32 -3.90 -10.84
CA GLN A 23 13.53 -2.68 -10.04
C GLN A 23 12.22 -2.07 -9.53
N ARG A 24 11.11 -2.33 -10.22
CA ARG A 24 9.77 -1.91 -9.78
C ARG A 24 9.20 -2.81 -8.69
N ILE A 25 9.74 -4.02 -8.49
CA ILE A 25 9.31 -4.94 -7.41
C ILE A 25 10.16 -4.71 -6.17
N GLY A 26 9.59 -4.02 -5.21
CA GLY A 26 10.16 -3.72 -3.91
C GLY A 26 9.82 -4.72 -2.82
N VAL A 27 10.12 -4.35 -1.58
CA VAL A 27 10.02 -5.20 -0.40
C VAL A 27 9.32 -4.46 0.74
N ASP A 28 8.33 -5.10 1.33
CA ASP A 28 7.74 -4.69 2.60
C ASP A 28 8.69 -5.06 3.75
N LEU A 29 9.46 -4.09 4.24
CA LEU A 29 10.30 -4.27 5.42
C LEU A 29 9.45 -4.52 6.66
N GLY A 30 8.22 -3.98 6.68
CA GLY A 30 7.34 -4.03 7.83
C GLY A 30 8.06 -3.51 9.08
N ARG A 31 8.23 -4.39 10.06
CA ARG A 31 8.97 -4.13 11.31
C ARG A 31 10.13 -5.11 11.55
N ARG A 32 10.59 -5.77 10.48
CA ARG A 32 11.60 -6.85 10.59
C ARG A 32 12.98 -6.32 10.95
N LEU A 33 13.29 -5.10 10.52
CA LEU A 33 14.58 -4.44 10.75
C LEU A 33 14.36 -3.01 11.26
N PRO A 34 15.36 -2.43 11.97
CA PRO A 34 15.48 -0.98 12.05
C PRO A 34 15.47 -0.39 10.65
N LEU A 35 14.79 0.75 10.45
CA LEU A 35 14.62 1.33 9.12
C LEU A 35 15.95 1.61 8.43
N GLU A 36 16.91 2.10 9.19
CA GLU A 36 18.26 2.42 8.71
C GLU A 36 19.00 1.17 8.17
N ASP A 37 18.83 0.04 8.83
CA ASP A 37 19.42 -1.24 8.40
C ASP A 37 18.67 -1.79 7.17
N GLY A 38 17.35 -1.62 7.13
CA GLY A 38 16.54 -1.97 5.98
C GLY A 38 16.90 -1.19 4.72
N ILE A 39 17.18 0.12 4.84
CA ILE A 39 17.63 0.95 3.71
C ILE A 39 19.00 0.50 3.19
N ARG A 40 19.97 0.23 4.10
CA ARG A 40 21.30 -0.29 3.71
C ARG A 40 21.19 -1.63 3.01
N TRP A 41 20.40 -2.54 3.58
CA TRP A 41 20.14 -3.85 2.97
C TRP A 41 19.51 -3.71 1.58
N ALA A 42 18.54 -2.83 1.40
CA ALA A 42 17.90 -2.58 0.12
C ALA A 42 18.90 -2.09 -0.93
N ALA A 43 19.78 -1.15 -0.56
CA ALA A 43 20.84 -0.64 -1.44
C ALA A 43 21.83 -1.74 -1.83
N GLU A 44 22.22 -2.63 -0.92
CA GLU A 44 23.12 -3.77 -1.16
C GLU A 44 22.52 -4.85 -2.06
N ASN A 45 21.17 -4.94 -2.14
CA ASN A 45 20.45 -5.99 -2.87
C ASN A 45 19.70 -5.50 -4.12
N ASP A 46 20.03 -4.31 -4.62
CA ASP A 46 19.35 -3.70 -5.79
C ASP A 46 17.82 -3.66 -5.63
N VAL A 47 17.35 -3.28 -4.44
CA VAL A 47 15.95 -3.05 -4.12
C VAL A 47 15.67 -1.55 -4.18
N CYS A 48 14.84 -1.15 -5.15
CA CYS A 48 14.59 0.27 -5.42
C CYS A 48 13.31 0.81 -4.76
N VAL A 49 12.51 -0.04 -4.12
CA VAL A 49 11.26 0.34 -3.45
C VAL A 49 11.15 -0.40 -2.13
N ILE A 50 10.87 0.32 -1.08
CA ILE A 50 10.62 -0.25 0.25
C ILE A 50 9.45 0.46 0.93
N ASP A 51 8.73 -0.25 1.78
CA ASP A 51 7.88 0.37 2.79
C ASP A 51 8.18 -0.18 4.20
N ALA A 52 7.76 0.55 5.23
CA ALA A 52 7.97 0.17 6.61
C ALA A 52 6.79 0.56 7.49
N GLN A 53 6.59 -0.22 8.57
CA GLN A 53 5.64 0.09 9.62
C GLN A 53 6.32 0.82 10.78
N THR A 54 5.68 1.87 11.27
CA THR A 54 6.21 2.70 12.36
C THR A 54 5.34 2.68 13.62
N ASP A 55 4.58 1.59 13.81
CA ASP A 55 3.67 1.45 14.96
C ASP A 55 4.37 1.01 16.25
N ILE A 56 5.36 0.12 16.11
CA ILE A 56 6.05 -0.53 17.23
C ILE A 56 7.54 -0.67 16.93
N ALA A 57 8.29 -0.98 17.99
CA ALA A 57 9.73 -1.25 17.88
C ALA A 57 10.05 -2.27 16.75
N PRO A 58 11.19 -2.09 16.04
CA PRO A 58 12.24 -1.09 16.28
C PRO A 58 11.95 0.31 15.72
N ASN A 59 10.86 0.48 14.98
CA ASN A 59 10.52 1.70 14.23
C ASN A 59 9.32 2.45 14.82
N ALA A 60 9.09 2.38 16.14
CA ALA A 60 7.96 3.07 16.75
C ALA A 60 8.02 4.59 16.53
N LEU A 61 6.85 5.22 16.27
CA LEU A 61 6.70 6.65 15.93
C LEU A 61 7.50 7.56 16.88
N GLU A 62 7.42 7.29 18.19
CA GLU A 62 8.08 8.05 19.21
C GLU A 62 9.62 7.96 19.21
N THR A 63 10.18 7.04 18.43
CA THR A 63 11.64 6.88 18.30
C THR A 63 12.25 7.75 17.21
N PHE A 64 11.42 8.39 16.38
CA PHE A 64 11.86 9.24 15.29
C PHE A 64 11.97 10.70 15.74
N ASP A 65 13.05 11.03 16.47
CA ASP A 65 13.43 12.41 16.70
C ASP A 65 14.02 13.05 15.42
N ASP A 66 14.28 14.35 15.47
CA ASP A 66 14.77 15.08 14.29
C ASP A 66 16.15 14.58 13.82
N ALA A 67 16.99 14.10 14.73
CA ALA A 67 18.31 13.57 14.38
C ALA A 67 18.19 12.23 13.65
N ARG A 68 17.33 11.32 14.13
CA ARG A 68 17.04 10.03 13.48
C ARG A 68 16.39 10.24 12.11
N CYS A 69 15.43 11.15 12.02
CA CYS A 69 14.81 11.51 10.74
C CYS A 69 15.83 12.02 9.73
N ALA A 70 16.76 12.90 10.15
CA ALA A 70 17.82 13.40 9.29
C ALA A 70 18.74 12.28 8.81
N GLY A 71 19.13 11.35 9.68
CA GLY A 71 19.95 10.19 9.33
C GLY A 71 19.27 9.25 8.33
N VAL A 72 17.97 9.02 8.47
CA VAL A 72 17.18 8.22 7.49
C VAL A 72 17.17 8.90 6.12
N ARG A 73 16.94 10.21 6.07
CA ARG A 73 16.96 10.97 4.82
C ARG A 73 18.33 10.94 4.14
N GLU A 74 19.39 11.08 4.91
CA GLU A 74 20.77 10.99 4.40
C GLU A 74 21.06 9.62 3.77
N LEU A 75 20.57 8.53 4.35
CA LEU A 75 20.69 7.19 3.78
C LEU A 75 19.88 7.01 2.48
N LEU A 76 18.72 7.64 2.38
CA LEU A 76 17.90 7.60 1.17
C LEU A 76 18.43 8.52 0.05
N GLU A 77 19.13 9.59 0.41
CA GLU A 77 19.67 10.55 -0.57
C GLU A 77 20.70 9.88 -1.48
N GLY A 78 20.45 9.94 -2.79
CA GLY A 78 21.30 9.30 -3.80
C GLY A 78 21.27 7.77 -3.85
N SER A 79 20.49 7.10 -2.99
CA SER A 79 20.35 5.64 -3.01
C SER A 79 19.57 5.10 -4.20
N GLY A 80 18.70 5.93 -4.80
CA GLY A 80 17.74 5.50 -5.83
C GLY A 80 16.58 4.67 -5.28
N ILE A 81 16.40 4.64 -3.94
CA ILE A 81 15.32 3.93 -3.24
C ILE A 81 14.13 4.86 -3.05
N ASP A 82 12.96 4.43 -3.52
CA ASP A 82 11.67 5.04 -3.19
C ASP A 82 11.13 4.40 -1.91
N PHE A 83 10.69 5.26 -0.99
CA PHE A 83 10.29 4.84 0.35
C PHE A 83 8.86 5.26 0.69
N GLY A 84 8.10 4.35 1.28
CA GLY A 84 6.76 4.58 1.81
C GLY A 84 6.57 4.06 3.22
N LEU A 85 5.45 4.44 3.82
CA LEU A 85 5.01 3.96 5.12
C LEU A 85 3.75 3.10 4.95
N HIS A 86 3.54 2.18 5.89
CA HIS A 86 2.35 1.33 5.93
C HIS A 86 1.74 1.38 7.33
N THR A 87 0.49 1.82 7.45
CA THR A 87 -0.21 1.88 8.72
C THR A 87 -0.63 0.48 9.20
N LEU A 88 -0.79 0.30 10.51
CA LEU A 88 -1.26 -0.96 11.07
C LEU A 88 -2.76 -1.18 10.78
N SER A 89 -3.10 -2.28 10.13
CA SER A 89 -4.51 -2.64 9.82
C SER A 89 -5.37 -2.87 11.08
N GLY A 90 -4.74 -3.17 12.22
CA GLY A 90 -5.41 -3.27 13.51
C GLY A 90 -5.94 -1.95 14.06
N VAL A 91 -5.47 -0.79 13.58
CA VAL A 91 -6.04 0.53 13.93
C VAL A 91 -7.28 0.76 13.08
N ASN A 92 -8.45 0.72 13.72
CA ASN A 92 -9.71 0.81 13.00
C ASN A 92 -10.04 2.24 12.53
N VAL A 93 -9.74 2.53 11.27
CA VAL A 93 -10.08 3.82 10.62
C VAL A 93 -11.60 4.08 10.64
N ALA A 94 -12.42 3.03 10.69
CA ALA A 94 -13.87 3.11 10.80
C ALA A 94 -14.39 3.32 12.24
N GLU A 95 -13.53 3.74 13.19
CA GLU A 95 -13.91 3.90 14.60
C GLU A 95 -14.91 5.06 14.81
N ILE A 96 -15.98 4.77 15.58
CA ILE A 96 -17.09 5.69 15.85
C ILE A 96 -17.16 6.14 17.31
N SER A 97 -16.53 5.41 18.25
CA SER A 97 -16.50 5.78 19.67
C SER A 97 -15.79 7.11 19.85
N PRO A 98 -16.39 8.10 20.57
CA PRO A 98 -15.80 9.43 20.71
C PRO A 98 -14.36 9.43 21.23
N PHE A 99 -14.03 8.57 22.17
CA PHE A 99 -12.68 8.44 22.71
C PHE A 99 -11.68 7.89 21.70
N CYS A 100 -12.06 6.80 21.02
CA CYS A 100 -11.15 6.10 20.10
C CYS A 100 -11.01 6.84 18.78
N ARG A 101 -12.09 7.46 18.25
CA ARG A 101 -12.05 8.17 16.97
C ARG A 101 -11.03 9.31 16.96
N ASP A 102 -10.91 10.05 18.06
CA ASP A 102 -9.97 11.17 18.16
C ASP A 102 -8.51 10.67 18.28
N ALA A 103 -8.32 9.50 18.92
CA ALA A 103 -7.03 8.82 18.94
C ALA A 103 -6.62 8.32 17.53
N VAL A 104 -7.57 7.76 16.76
CA VAL A 104 -7.32 7.33 15.36
C VAL A 104 -7.00 8.52 14.47
N ASP A 105 -7.70 9.65 14.59
CA ASP A 105 -7.38 10.87 13.85
C ASP A 105 -5.98 11.38 14.20
N SER A 106 -5.56 11.31 15.47
CA SER A 106 -4.22 11.69 15.92
C SER A 106 -3.14 10.74 15.37
N TYR A 107 -3.42 9.44 15.36
CA TYR A 107 -2.56 8.41 14.79
C TYR A 107 -2.31 8.64 13.28
N MET A 108 -3.37 8.85 12.50
CA MET A 108 -3.25 9.12 11.07
C MET A 108 -2.43 10.39 10.78
N LYS A 109 -2.66 11.45 11.57
CA LYS A 109 -1.88 12.70 11.45
C LYS A 109 -0.41 12.50 11.80
N ALA A 110 -0.10 11.69 12.83
CA ALA A 110 1.28 11.41 13.21
C ALA A 110 2.07 10.72 12.06
N TYR A 111 1.45 9.77 11.35
CA TYR A 111 2.04 9.18 10.16
C TYR A 111 2.26 10.21 9.05
N ILE A 112 1.25 11.04 8.77
CA ILE A 112 1.33 12.07 7.73
C ILE A 112 2.39 13.14 8.08
N ASP A 113 2.55 13.50 9.37
CA ASP A 113 3.57 14.45 9.81
C ASP A 113 4.98 13.84 9.79
N LEU A 114 5.10 12.52 10.00
CA LEU A 114 6.38 11.81 9.97
C LEU A 114 6.88 11.58 8.53
N ALA A 115 5.99 11.29 7.58
CA ALA A 115 6.36 10.92 6.21
C ALA A 115 7.33 11.91 5.54
N PRO A 116 7.08 13.23 5.49
CA PRO A 116 8.02 14.16 4.87
C PRO A 116 9.32 14.31 5.67
N LYS A 117 9.31 14.08 6.98
CA LYS A 117 10.53 14.11 7.81
C LYS A 117 11.47 12.97 7.45
N LEU A 118 10.93 11.81 7.07
CA LEU A 118 11.68 10.64 6.63
C LEU A 118 12.00 10.65 5.12
N GLY A 119 11.33 11.49 4.34
CA GLY A 119 11.39 11.44 2.88
C GLY A 119 10.49 10.35 2.28
N ALA A 120 9.49 9.87 3.03
CA ALA A 120 8.51 8.93 2.53
C ALA A 120 7.55 9.63 1.56
N LYS A 121 7.28 8.96 0.43
CA LYS A 121 6.47 9.50 -0.67
C LYS A 121 4.99 9.14 -0.54
N TRP A 122 4.67 8.01 0.08
CA TRP A 122 3.30 7.52 0.27
C TRP A 122 3.11 6.88 1.64
N ILE A 123 1.84 6.72 2.01
CA ILE A 123 1.42 5.97 3.19
C ILE A 123 0.29 5.03 2.78
N VAL A 124 0.48 3.72 2.91
CA VAL A 124 -0.60 2.74 2.75
C VAL A 124 -1.55 2.84 3.94
N VAL A 125 -2.84 3.00 3.65
CA VAL A 125 -3.90 3.17 4.63
C VAL A 125 -5.05 2.19 4.38
N HIS A 126 -5.80 1.89 5.42
CA HIS A 126 -6.91 0.95 5.40
C HIS A 126 -8.23 1.68 5.60
N GLY A 127 -9.34 1.13 5.08
CA GLY A 127 -10.69 1.64 5.35
C GLY A 127 -11.24 1.19 6.69
N GLY A 128 -10.51 0.33 7.39
CA GLY A 128 -10.91 -0.22 8.70
C GLY A 128 -11.79 -1.46 8.58
N TYR A 129 -12.52 -1.74 9.65
CA TYR A 129 -13.37 -2.93 9.73
C TYR A 129 -14.67 -2.65 10.49
N HIS A 130 -15.64 -3.54 10.30
CA HIS A 130 -16.94 -3.48 10.95
C HIS A 130 -17.38 -4.84 11.49
N PHE A 131 -18.25 -4.81 12.47
CA PHE A 131 -19.08 -5.96 12.83
C PHE A 131 -20.33 -5.95 11.95
N THR A 132 -20.91 -7.11 11.63
CA THR A 132 -21.98 -7.26 10.65
C THR A 132 -23.14 -6.25 10.83
N ALA A 133 -23.54 -5.97 12.06
CA ALA A 133 -24.65 -5.06 12.36
C ALA A 133 -24.33 -3.56 12.16
N CYS A 134 -23.08 -3.19 11.93
CA CYS A 134 -22.62 -1.79 11.92
C CYS A 134 -22.01 -1.33 10.60
N ARG A 135 -22.09 -2.14 9.52
CA ARG A 135 -21.37 -1.89 8.27
C ARG A 135 -21.57 -0.48 7.71
N THR A 136 -22.82 -0.05 7.52
CA THR A 136 -23.10 1.26 6.91
C THR A 136 -22.55 2.42 7.74
N ILE A 137 -22.74 2.39 9.06
CA ILE A 137 -22.25 3.44 9.96
C ILE A 137 -20.73 3.48 9.97
N ARG A 138 -20.08 2.32 10.01
CA ARG A 138 -18.62 2.20 10.01
C ARG A 138 -18.01 2.64 8.66
N MET A 139 -18.63 2.27 7.55
CA MET A 139 -18.20 2.72 6.23
C MET A 139 -18.27 4.23 6.09
N GLN A 140 -19.36 4.84 6.51
CA GLN A 140 -19.49 6.30 6.48
C GLN A 140 -18.44 6.98 7.38
N ALA A 141 -18.21 6.44 8.59
CA ALA A 141 -17.18 6.97 9.50
C ALA A 141 -15.76 6.87 8.90
N ALA A 142 -15.46 5.78 8.19
CA ALA A 142 -14.19 5.62 7.48
C ALA A 142 -14.03 6.64 6.35
N ILE A 143 -15.05 6.80 5.50
CA ILE A 143 -15.07 7.78 4.40
C ILE A 143 -14.88 9.20 4.95
N ASP A 144 -15.65 9.60 5.96
CA ASP A 144 -15.57 10.93 6.56
C ASP A 144 -14.18 11.20 7.17
N ARG A 145 -13.56 10.19 7.78
CA ARG A 145 -12.21 10.31 8.31
C ARG A 145 -11.19 10.40 7.20
N LEU A 146 -11.20 9.48 6.25
CA LEU A 146 -10.25 9.48 5.14
C LEU A 146 -10.33 10.76 4.32
N LYS A 147 -11.52 11.35 4.16
CA LYS A 147 -11.67 12.65 3.52
C LYS A 147 -10.88 13.74 4.26
N ARG A 148 -11.05 13.84 5.60
CA ARG A 148 -10.32 14.83 6.41
C ARG A 148 -8.81 14.58 6.42
N VAL A 149 -8.37 13.32 6.49
CA VAL A 149 -6.94 13.02 6.51
C VAL A 149 -6.29 13.14 5.13
N ALA A 150 -7.03 12.90 4.04
CA ALA A 150 -6.56 13.17 2.68
C ALA A 150 -6.35 14.68 2.46
N ASP A 151 -7.26 15.53 2.93
CA ASP A 151 -7.05 16.99 2.94
C ASP A 151 -5.83 17.40 3.77
N TYR A 152 -5.57 16.69 4.86
CA TYR A 152 -4.40 16.95 5.70
C TYR A 152 -3.11 16.50 5.03
N ALA A 153 -3.11 15.36 4.34
CA ALA A 153 -1.99 14.81 3.59
C ALA A 153 -1.66 15.67 2.35
N ALA A 154 -2.67 16.12 1.62
CA ALA A 154 -2.52 17.01 0.47
C ALA A 154 -1.72 18.29 0.81
N ARG A 155 -1.96 18.88 1.98
CA ARG A 155 -1.22 20.06 2.44
C ARG A 155 0.24 19.79 2.83
N ARG A 156 0.68 18.55 2.82
CA ARG A 156 2.04 18.09 3.17
C ARG A 156 2.73 17.36 2.03
N ASP A 157 2.09 17.34 0.87
CA ASP A 157 2.58 16.64 -0.32
C ASP A 157 2.83 15.14 -0.05
N VAL A 158 1.90 14.50 0.67
CA VAL A 158 1.93 13.08 1.00
C VAL A 158 0.78 12.37 0.33
N LEU A 159 1.04 11.28 -0.40
CA LEU A 159 0.01 10.41 -0.95
C LEU A 159 -0.47 9.40 0.10
N LEU A 160 -1.78 9.20 0.16
CA LEU A 160 -2.40 8.09 0.88
C LEU A 160 -2.82 7.03 -0.13
N LEU A 161 -2.45 5.78 0.10
CA LEU A 161 -2.80 4.66 -0.75
C LEU A 161 -3.81 3.77 -0.03
N LEU A 162 -5.08 3.88 -0.41
CA LEU A 162 -6.14 3.05 0.17
C LEU A 162 -6.02 1.62 -0.35
N GLU A 163 -5.81 0.68 0.56
CA GLU A 163 -5.68 -0.74 0.25
C GLU A 163 -7.05 -1.43 0.14
N ASN A 164 -7.23 -2.30 -0.88
CA ASN A 164 -8.33 -3.27 -0.86
C ASN A 164 -7.97 -4.41 0.08
N LEU A 165 -8.83 -4.64 1.07
CA LEU A 165 -8.59 -5.62 2.12
C LEU A 165 -9.18 -6.99 1.77
N ASN A 166 -8.83 -7.97 2.58
CA ASN A 166 -9.25 -9.35 2.42
C ASN A 166 -10.75 -9.56 2.71
N TRP A 167 -11.33 -10.48 1.94
CA TRP A 167 -12.68 -10.98 2.20
C TRP A 167 -12.69 -11.91 3.42
N GLU A 168 -13.75 -11.80 4.22
CA GLU A 168 -13.99 -12.70 5.34
C GLU A 168 -15.30 -13.46 5.13
N PRO A 169 -15.40 -14.73 5.59
CA PRO A 169 -16.65 -15.50 5.49
C PRO A 169 -17.83 -14.80 6.16
N VAL A 170 -19.05 -15.07 5.69
CA VAL A 170 -20.29 -14.44 6.20
C VAL A 170 -20.46 -14.58 7.72
N LEU A 171 -19.91 -15.64 8.32
CA LEU A 171 -19.98 -15.87 9.76
C LEU A 171 -18.79 -15.29 10.54
N ALA A 172 -17.87 -14.59 9.88
CA ALA A 172 -16.78 -13.90 10.57
C ALA A 172 -17.34 -12.79 11.47
N GLU A 173 -16.74 -12.64 12.64
CA GLU A 173 -17.11 -11.58 13.58
C GLU A 173 -16.74 -10.19 13.05
N VAL A 174 -15.61 -10.10 12.37
CA VAL A 174 -15.05 -8.87 11.80
C VAL A 174 -15.00 -8.97 10.29
N ASN A 175 -15.39 -7.92 9.60
CA ASN A 175 -15.29 -7.77 8.15
C ASN A 175 -14.56 -6.48 7.80
N TYR A 176 -13.60 -6.56 6.92
CA TYR A 176 -12.77 -5.42 6.50
C TYR A 176 -13.45 -4.56 5.41
N MET A 177 -12.90 -3.36 5.17
CA MET A 177 -13.35 -2.40 4.15
C MET A 177 -12.17 -1.61 3.57
N PRO A 178 -12.17 -1.31 2.24
CA PRO A 178 -13.00 -1.90 1.20
C PRO A 178 -12.49 -3.29 0.80
N VAL A 179 -13.39 -4.18 0.37
CA VAL A 179 -13.05 -5.54 -0.07
C VAL A 179 -13.34 -5.75 -1.55
N THR A 180 -14.44 -5.23 -2.04
CA THR A 180 -14.87 -5.41 -3.43
C THR A 180 -14.52 -4.19 -4.29
N PRO A 181 -14.40 -4.36 -5.64
CA PRO A 181 -14.22 -3.22 -6.54
C PRO A 181 -15.29 -2.14 -6.36
N ALA A 182 -16.54 -2.54 -6.14
CA ALA A 182 -17.64 -1.60 -5.92
C ALA A 182 -17.46 -0.77 -4.65
N GLU A 183 -16.96 -1.38 -3.57
CA GLU A 183 -16.60 -0.66 -2.33
C GLU A 183 -15.41 0.27 -2.55
N CYS A 184 -14.35 -0.20 -3.21
CA CYS A 184 -13.19 0.65 -3.53
C CYS A 184 -13.62 1.89 -4.30
N MET A 185 -14.38 1.72 -5.38
CA MET A 185 -14.88 2.83 -6.18
C MET A 185 -15.86 3.74 -5.41
N HIS A 186 -16.58 3.19 -4.42
CA HIS A 186 -17.40 4.01 -3.53
C HIS A 186 -16.55 4.92 -2.66
N PHE A 187 -15.50 4.40 -2.03
CA PHE A 187 -14.56 5.20 -1.25
C PHE A 187 -13.93 6.32 -2.10
N PHE A 188 -13.41 6.00 -3.29
CA PHE A 188 -12.77 6.99 -4.16
C PHE A 188 -13.74 8.09 -4.61
N ARG A 189 -14.98 7.75 -4.98
CA ARG A 189 -15.99 8.74 -5.38
C ARG A 189 -16.43 9.65 -4.24
N GLU A 190 -16.63 9.09 -3.05
CA GLU A 190 -17.09 9.88 -1.89
C GLU A 190 -15.98 10.78 -1.33
N ILE A 191 -14.74 10.33 -1.38
CA ILE A 191 -13.61 11.11 -0.85
C ILE A 191 -13.15 12.15 -1.85
N ASP A 192 -13.07 11.81 -3.14
CA ASP A 192 -12.76 12.69 -4.28
C ASP A 192 -11.58 13.65 -3.99
N ASN A 193 -10.42 13.07 -3.65
CA ASN A 193 -9.24 13.84 -3.28
C ASN A 193 -8.00 13.32 -4.03
N PRO A 194 -7.23 14.19 -4.72
CA PRO A 194 -6.05 13.77 -5.48
C PRO A 194 -4.93 13.18 -4.61
N ALA A 195 -4.88 13.47 -3.31
CA ALA A 195 -3.93 12.86 -2.39
C ALA A 195 -4.31 11.43 -1.98
N LEU A 196 -5.47 10.91 -2.40
CA LEU A 196 -5.86 9.53 -2.18
C LEU A 196 -5.75 8.74 -3.49
N ARG A 197 -4.92 7.69 -3.46
CA ARG A 197 -4.71 6.75 -4.55
C ARG A 197 -4.99 5.33 -4.07
N TRP A 198 -4.79 4.35 -4.93
CA TRP A 198 -5.09 2.97 -4.65
C TRP A 198 -3.81 2.13 -4.48
N SER A 199 -3.76 1.32 -3.42
CA SER A 199 -2.85 0.20 -3.26
C SER A 199 -3.63 -1.09 -3.55
N PHE A 200 -3.31 -1.73 -4.67
CA PHE A 200 -3.97 -2.98 -5.09
C PHE A 200 -3.27 -4.18 -4.46
N THR A 201 -3.90 -4.83 -3.51
CA THR A 201 -3.40 -6.06 -2.90
C THR A 201 -3.93 -7.28 -3.65
N ALA A 202 -3.06 -7.87 -4.46
CA ALA A 202 -3.43 -8.92 -5.43
C ALA A 202 -3.87 -10.22 -4.75
N ASN A 203 -3.20 -10.63 -3.65
CA ASN A 203 -3.61 -11.83 -2.91
C ASN A 203 -5.00 -11.67 -2.27
N HIS A 204 -5.38 -10.47 -1.79
CA HIS A 204 -6.74 -10.22 -1.29
C HIS A 204 -7.79 -10.37 -2.39
N ALA A 205 -7.50 -9.84 -3.58
CA ALA A 205 -8.39 -9.99 -4.73
C ALA A 205 -8.48 -11.44 -5.20
N HIS A 206 -7.40 -12.23 -5.06
CA HIS A 206 -7.32 -13.60 -5.56
C HIS A 206 -8.37 -14.51 -4.95
N PHE A 207 -8.58 -14.45 -3.64
CA PHE A 207 -9.55 -15.31 -2.98
C PHE A 207 -10.93 -14.66 -2.73
N LEU A 208 -11.16 -13.45 -3.31
CA LEU A 208 -12.50 -12.84 -3.27
C LEU A 208 -13.49 -13.67 -4.11
N PRO A 209 -14.53 -14.28 -3.50
CA PRO A 209 -15.40 -15.22 -4.17
C PRO A 209 -16.07 -14.64 -5.43
N GLY A 210 -15.91 -15.35 -6.55
CA GLY A 210 -16.52 -15.00 -7.83
C GLY A 210 -15.89 -13.82 -8.57
N VAL A 211 -14.85 -13.20 -8.01
CA VAL A 211 -14.15 -12.05 -8.60
C VAL A 211 -12.74 -12.45 -9.05
N GLY A 212 -11.82 -12.70 -8.13
CA GLY A 212 -10.42 -12.95 -8.47
C GLY A 212 -9.71 -11.70 -9.00
N ILE A 213 -8.41 -11.86 -9.31
CA ILE A 213 -7.56 -10.73 -9.77
C ILE A 213 -8.08 -10.13 -11.08
N ASP A 214 -8.38 -10.96 -12.09
CA ASP A 214 -8.77 -10.49 -13.43
C ASP A 214 -9.98 -9.57 -13.43
N LYS A 215 -11.07 -10.02 -12.78
CA LYS A 215 -12.30 -9.23 -12.72
C LYS A 215 -12.15 -8.02 -11.80
N PHE A 216 -11.27 -8.11 -10.79
CA PHE A 216 -10.99 -6.96 -9.94
C PHE A 216 -10.31 -5.86 -10.75
N VAL A 217 -9.27 -6.21 -11.52
CA VAL A 217 -8.55 -5.28 -12.41
C VAL A 217 -9.49 -4.70 -13.47
N ASP A 218 -10.36 -5.53 -14.09
CA ASP A 218 -11.33 -5.06 -15.10
C ASP A 218 -12.38 -4.09 -14.56
N ALA A 219 -12.72 -4.20 -13.27
CA ALA A 219 -13.75 -3.39 -12.65
C ALA A 219 -13.25 -2.06 -12.05
N MET A 220 -11.92 -1.90 -11.94
CA MET A 220 -11.30 -0.71 -11.36
C MET A 220 -10.73 0.23 -12.42
N ASP A 221 -10.74 1.52 -12.13
CA ASP A 221 -9.93 2.48 -12.87
C ASP A 221 -8.47 2.38 -12.41
N PHE A 222 -7.64 1.72 -13.21
CA PHE A 222 -6.24 1.48 -12.88
C PHE A 222 -5.36 2.74 -12.89
N SER A 223 -5.85 3.87 -13.42
CA SER A 223 -5.17 5.15 -13.28
C SER A 223 -5.09 5.65 -11.83
N LEU A 224 -5.95 5.11 -10.95
CA LEU A 224 -5.88 5.37 -9.50
C LEU A 224 -4.82 4.53 -8.78
N CYS A 225 -4.33 3.45 -9.43
CA CYS A 225 -3.40 2.52 -8.79
C CYS A 225 -1.97 3.07 -8.79
N HIS A 226 -1.44 3.29 -7.59
CA HIS A 226 -0.08 3.74 -7.39
C HIS A 226 0.86 2.60 -6.97
N GLU A 227 0.35 1.61 -6.28
CA GLU A 227 1.06 0.44 -5.76
C GLU A 227 0.28 -0.83 -6.02
N VAL A 228 0.99 -1.94 -6.33
CA VAL A 228 0.45 -3.30 -6.32
C VAL A 228 1.17 -4.12 -5.26
N ARG A 229 0.45 -4.64 -4.26
CA ARG A 229 1.02 -5.49 -3.22
C ARG A 229 0.90 -6.95 -3.59
N LEU A 230 1.97 -7.70 -3.31
CA LEU A 230 2.20 -9.06 -3.78
C LEU A 230 2.49 -10.00 -2.62
N ALA A 231 1.75 -11.08 -2.55
CA ALA A 231 2.06 -12.32 -1.85
C ALA A 231 1.31 -13.44 -2.58
N ASP A 232 1.71 -14.69 -2.43
CA ASP A 232 0.90 -15.78 -2.94
C ASP A 232 -0.20 -16.15 -1.96
N ASN A 233 -1.24 -16.83 -2.47
CA ASN A 233 -2.39 -17.24 -1.68
C ASN A 233 -3.00 -18.50 -2.29
N ASN A 234 -3.53 -19.39 -1.46
CA ASN A 234 -4.15 -20.67 -1.90
C ASN A 234 -5.62 -20.53 -2.36
N GLY A 235 -6.17 -19.30 -2.34
CA GLY A 235 -7.55 -19.04 -2.75
C GLY A 235 -8.62 -19.33 -1.69
N SER A 236 -8.26 -19.63 -0.44
CA SER A 236 -9.20 -20.08 0.59
C SER A 236 -9.41 -19.08 1.72
N TYR A 237 -8.36 -18.42 2.19
CA TYR A 237 -8.37 -17.48 3.31
C TYR A 237 -7.16 -16.57 3.26
N GLU A 238 -7.14 -15.54 4.11
CA GLU A 238 -6.00 -14.62 4.16
C GLU A 238 -4.74 -15.32 4.64
N ILE A 239 -3.77 -15.39 3.73
CA ILE A 239 -2.43 -15.91 3.99
C ILE A 239 -1.45 -15.27 3.02
N HIS A 240 -0.26 -14.93 3.51
CA HIS A 240 0.85 -14.43 2.71
C HIS A 240 1.87 -15.56 2.50
N GLN A 241 1.73 -16.30 1.41
CA GLN A 241 2.63 -17.37 1.02
C GLN A 241 3.74 -16.84 0.11
N LYS A 242 4.85 -17.57 0.06
CA LYS A 242 5.90 -17.32 -0.90
C LYS A 242 5.38 -17.56 -2.32
N PRO A 243 5.70 -16.70 -3.30
CA PRO A 243 5.34 -16.90 -4.69
C PRO A 243 5.72 -18.28 -5.23
N GLY A 244 4.72 -19.01 -5.74
CA GLY A 244 4.83 -20.39 -6.20
C GLY A 244 4.40 -21.45 -5.18
N GLU A 245 4.05 -21.08 -3.94
CA GLU A 245 3.49 -22.01 -2.94
C GLU A 245 1.96 -21.98 -2.89
N GLY A 246 1.35 -20.94 -3.46
CA GLY A 246 -0.11 -20.80 -3.57
C GLY A 246 -0.63 -21.15 -4.96
N THR A 247 -1.67 -20.43 -5.39
CA THR A 247 -2.38 -20.68 -6.64
C THR A 247 -2.47 -19.45 -7.55
N ILE A 248 -1.78 -18.35 -7.23
CA ILE A 248 -1.74 -17.16 -8.09
C ILE A 248 -0.87 -17.44 -9.31
N ASP A 249 -1.44 -17.28 -10.51
CA ASP A 249 -0.67 -17.23 -11.74
C ASP A 249 -0.05 -15.84 -11.89
N PHE A 250 1.18 -15.67 -11.37
CA PHE A 250 1.91 -14.39 -11.45
C PHE A 250 2.17 -13.94 -12.88
N GLY A 251 2.40 -14.86 -13.82
CA GLY A 251 2.58 -14.51 -15.22
C GLY A 251 1.32 -13.87 -15.83
N ALA A 252 0.16 -14.50 -15.63
CA ALA A 252 -1.12 -13.95 -16.07
C ALA A 252 -1.43 -12.64 -15.37
N MET A 253 -1.19 -12.55 -14.05
CA MET A 253 -1.40 -11.34 -13.26
C MET A 253 -0.57 -10.15 -13.78
N PHE A 254 0.75 -10.30 -13.96
CA PHE A 254 1.59 -9.23 -14.50
C PHE A 254 1.16 -8.82 -15.91
N ARG A 255 0.85 -9.79 -16.79
CA ARG A 255 0.34 -9.47 -18.12
C ARG A 255 -0.95 -8.66 -18.08
N LYS A 256 -1.85 -8.99 -17.16
CA LYS A 256 -3.11 -8.27 -16.96
C LYS A 256 -2.88 -6.83 -16.47
N ILE A 257 -2.05 -6.67 -15.44
CA ILE A 257 -1.77 -5.36 -14.82
C ILE A 257 -0.96 -4.47 -15.77
N GLU A 258 0.16 -4.96 -16.33
CA GLU A 258 0.97 -4.19 -17.29
C GLU A 258 0.17 -3.83 -18.55
N GLY A 259 -0.79 -4.69 -18.95
CA GLY A 259 -1.71 -4.42 -20.05
C GLY A 259 -2.67 -3.24 -19.82
N THR A 260 -2.83 -2.76 -18.60
CA THR A 260 -3.59 -1.52 -18.29
C THR A 260 -2.78 -0.25 -18.56
N GLY A 261 -1.49 -0.36 -18.83
CA GLY A 261 -0.56 0.77 -18.90
C GLY A 261 0.00 1.18 -17.53
N TYR A 262 -0.06 0.30 -16.53
CA TYR A 262 0.42 0.56 -15.17
C TYR A 262 1.93 0.85 -15.14
N THR A 263 2.30 1.98 -14.56
CA THR A 263 3.69 2.46 -14.44
C THR A 263 4.19 2.56 -12.99
N GLY A 264 3.34 2.22 -12.02
CA GLY A 264 3.69 2.26 -10.60
C GLY A 264 4.60 1.12 -10.16
N HIS A 265 4.78 0.98 -8.88
CA HIS A 265 5.63 -0.05 -8.28
C HIS A 265 4.82 -1.23 -7.72
N TYR A 266 5.54 -2.32 -7.47
CA TYR A 266 5.03 -3.51 -6.80
C TYR A 266 5.75 -3.67 -5.46
N THR A 267 5.06 -4.15 -4.41
CA THR A 267 5.66 -4.40 -3.09
C THR A 267 5.40 -5.83 -2.64
N ASN A 268 6.47 -6.58 -2.45
CA ASN A 268 6.42 -7.93 -1.88
C ASN A 268 6.20 -7.90 -0.37
N GLY A 269 5.25 -8.67 0.16
CA GLY A 269 4.91 -8.69 1.59
C GLY A 269 4.66 -10.09 2.14
N PHE A 270 5.70 -10.93 2.32
CA PHE A 270 5.60 -12.27 2.94
C PHE A 270 6.93 -12.69 3.56
N GLY A 271 6.92 -13.71 4.42
CA GLY A 271 8.13 -14.37 4.95
C GLY A 271 9.21 -13.44 5.51
N SER A 272 10.46 -13.78 5.26
CA SER A 272 11.63 -12.97 5.55
C SER A 272 11.98 -12.03 4.37
N ILE A 273 12.88 -11.07 4.60
CA ILE A 273 13.39 -10.20 3.52
C ILE A 273 14.12 -11.00 2.44
N ASP A 274 14.83 -12.08 2.82
CA ASP A 274 15.51 -12.97 1.86
C ASP A 274 14.50 -13.79 1.06
N ASP A 275 13.37 -14.23 1.66
CA ASP A 275 12.28 -14.87 0.94
C ASP A 275 11.65 -13.92 -0.08
N MET A 276 11.46 -12.66 0.28
CA MET A 276 10.91 -11.64 -0.62
C MET A 276 11.87 -11.35 -1.78
N LEU A 277 13.17 -11.34 -1.54
CA LEU A 277 14.17 -11.16 -2.59
C LEU A 277 14.14 -12.33 -3.60
N ALA A 278 14.09 -13.58 -3.10
CA ALA A 278 13.95 -14.76 -3.94
C ALA A 278 12.60 -14.80 -4.68
N GLY A 279 11.53 -14.38 -4.00
CA GLY A 279 10.20 -14.26 -4.60
C GLY A 279 10.13 -13.23 -5.72
N ARG A 280 10.85 -12.09 -5.58
CA ARG A 280 11.01 -11.09 -6.65
C ARG A 280 11.56 -11.74 -7.93
N ASP A 281 12.65 -12.48 -7.80
CA ASP A 281 13.29 -13.10 -8.96
C ASP A 281 12.39 -14.18 -9.61
N TYR A 282 11.68 -14.98 -8.80
CA TYR A 282 10.67 -15.91 -9.29
C TYR A 282 9.55 -15.21 -10.08
N MET A 283 9.00 -14.11 -9.55
CA MET A 283 7.91 -13.39 -10.20
C MET A 283 8.34 -12.73 -11.52
N VAL A 284 9.55 -12.18 -11.58
CA VAL A 284 10.12 -11.64 -12.83
C VAL A 284 10.23 -12.73 -13.90
N GLU A 285 10.68 -13.93 -13.54
CA GLU A 285 10.75 -15.05 -14.47
C GLU A 285 9.36 -15.47 -14.97
N ARG A 286 8.35 -15.55 -14.10
CA ARG A 286 6.96 -15.83 -14.52
C ARG A 286 6.39 -14.74 -15.44
N ALA A 287 6.67 -13.48 -15.15
CA ALA A 287 6.27 -12.37 -16.02
C ALA A 287 6.91 -12.47 -17.42
N LYS A 288 8.22 -12.75 -17.47
CA LYS A 288 8.96 -12.95 -18.71
C LYS A 288 8.40 -14.11 -19.54
N GLU A 289 8.16 -15.27 -18.94
CA GLU A 289 7.55 -16.43 -19.60
C GLU A 289 6.15 -16.12 -20.15
N ALA A 290 5.42 -15.22 -19.47
CA ALA A 290 4.13 -14.73 -19.92
C ALA A 290 4.20 -13.67 -21.03
N GLY A 291 5.40 -13.28 -21.47
CA GLY A 291 5.61 -12.29 -22.52
C GLY A 291 5.52 -10.84 -22.05
N VAL A 292 5.62 -10.59 -20.75
CA VAL A 292 5.69 -9.24 -20.19
C VAL A 292 7.09 -8.68 -20.42
N LYS A 293 7.19 -7.39 -20.79
CA LYS A 293 8.47 -6.71 -20.90
C LYS A 293 9.07 -6.54 -19.50
N VAL A 294 10.25 -7.09 -19.25
CA VAL A 294 10.91 -7.07 -17.94
C VAL A 294 12.13 -6.14 -17.89
N ASP A 295 12.62 -5.70 -19.08
CA ASP A 295 13.79 -4.83 -19.28
C ASP A 295 13.37 -3.39 -19.57
#